data_050122bae639850aebbb5cb20b29ff98
#
_entry.id   050122bae639850aebbb5cb20b29ff98
#
_cell.length_a   1.000
_cell.length_b   1.000
_cell.length_c   1.000
_cell.angle_alpha   90.00
_cell.angle_beta   90.00
_cell.angle_gamma   90.00
#
_symmetry.space_group_name_H-M   'P 1'
#
loop_
_entity.id
_entity.type
_entity.pdbx_description
1 polymer ?
#
loop_
_entity_poly.entity_id
_entity_poly.type
_entity_poly.pdbx_seq_one_letter_code
_entity_poly.pdbx_strand_id
1 'polypeptide(L)'
;MEKQIEKKYYYSEIFHSIQGEGEYTGTPTAWIRFFLCNLQCSGFGQDDPTNPDTYDLPFEDFDVDSVKRVEDLPVWEKGCDSSYTWAKKFKKLMGHETPTVMADKIVDILKTDTNMNGLFLHPNSRQHQHLCFTGGEPLMITGQAASMGIYKS
;
A
#
# COMPACT_ATOMS: atom_id res chain seq x y z
N MET A 1 -23.31 24.50 -9.55
CA MET A 1 -22.22 23.91 -8.71
C MET A 1 -21.33 23.10 -9.64
N GLU A 2 -20.14 23.60 -9.92
CA GLU A 2 -19.13 22.78 -10.60
C GLU A 2 -18.79 21.58 -9.73
N LYS A 3 -19.02 20.37 -10.25
CA LYS A 3 -18.55 19.14 -9.63
C LYS A 3 -17.01 19.19 -9.68
N GLN A 4 -16.36 19.47 -8.55
CA GLN A 4 -14.90 19.30 -8.48
C GLN A 4 -14.61 17.85 -8.88
N ILE A 5 -13.88 17.69 -9.99
CA ILE A 5 -13.41 16.37 -10.44
C ILE A 5 -12.34 15.94 -9.44
N GLU A 6 -12.67 14.97 -8.61
CA GLU A 6 -11.78 14.44 -7.60
C GLU A 6 -10.60 13.73 -8.30
N LYS A 7 -9.36 14.06 -7.90
CA LYS A 7 -8.15 13.47 -8.47
C LYS A 7 -8.05 11.99 -8.10
N LYS A 8 -7.61 11.15 -9.03
CA LYS A 8 -7.35 9.72 -8.81
C LYS A 8 -5.91 9.48 -8.39
N TYR A 9 -5.71 8.43 -7.59
CA TYR A 9 -4.42 8.02 -7.05
C TYR A 9 -4.18 6.54 -7.29
N TYR A 10 -2.91 6.17 -7.48
CA TYR A 10 -2.49 4.79 -7.63
C TYR A 10 -2.21 4.14 -6.29
N TYR A 11 -2.68 2.91 -6.12
CA TYR A 11 -2.40 2.08 -4.95
C TYR A 11 -2.24 0.62 -5.39
N SER A 12 -1.46 -0.15 -4.65
CA SER A 12 -1.28 -1.58 -4.92
C SER A 12 -2.32 -2.43 -4.20
N GLU A 13 -2.62 -2.09 -2.95
CA GLU A 13 -3.47 -2.91 -2.09
C GLU A 13 -4.28 -2.04 -1.12
N ILE A 14 -5.50 -2.49 -0.82
CA ILE A 14 -6.29 -2.09 0.34
C ILE A 14 -6.71 -3.38 1.04
N PHE A 15 -6.29 -3.58 2.28
CA PHE A 15 -6.53 -4.83 2.99
C PHE A 15 -6.69 -4.62 4.50
N HIS A 16 -7.23 -5.62 5.19
CA HIS A 16 -7.39 -5.62 6.65
C HIS A 16 -6.50 -6.71 7.26
N SER A 17 -5.75 -6.34 8.27
CA SER A 17 -4.86 -7.25 9.00
C SER A 17 -4.60 -6.73 10.41
N ILE A 18 -3.77 -7.44 11.15
CA ILE A 18 -3.33 -7.05 12.49
C ILE A 18 -1.98 -6.35 12.38
N GLN A 19 -1.77 -5.26 13.14
CA GLN A 19 -0.46 -4.65 13.26
C GLN A 19 0.51 -5.63 13.93
N GLY A 20 1.59 -5.96 13.23
CA GLY A 20 2.57 -6.95 13.67
C GLY A 20 3.69 -6.41 14.54
N GLU A 21 3.90 -5.09 14.58
CA GLU A 21 5.08 -4.48 15.20
C GLU A 21 4.74 -3.19 15.96
N GLY A 22 5.62 -2.83 16.91
CA GLY A 22 5.56 -1.56 17.64
C GLY A 22 4.54 -1.52 18.75
N GLU A 23 4.24 -0.31 19.19
CA GLU A 23 3.34 -0.03 20.33
C GLU A 23 1.92 -0.57 20.12
N TYR A 24 1.47 -0.59 18.88
CA TYR A 24 0.10 -1.00 18.52
C TYR A 24 0.02 -2.45 18.03
N THR A 25 1.01 -3.28 18.34
CA THR A 25 0.99 -4.72 17.99
C THR A 25 -0.29 -5.38 18.48
N GLY A 26 -0.94 -6.13 17.59
CA GLY A 26 -2.21 -6.80 17.87
C GLY A 26 -3.46 -5.99 17.54
N THR A 27 -3.31 -4.71 17.14
CA THR A 27 -4.45 -3.86 16.78
C THR A 27 -4.95 -4.19 15.37
N PRO A 28 -6.26 -4.46 15.18
CA PRO A 28 -6.84 -4.58 13.85
C PRO A 28 -6.68 -3.30 13.05
N THR A 29 -6.19 -3.41 11.84
CA THR A 29 -5.78 -2.25 11.03
C THR A 29 -6.22 -2.42 9.57
N ALA A 30 -6.86 -1.41 9.03
CA ALA A 30 -7.06 -1.25 7.59
C ALA A 30 -5.81 -0.59 7.00
N TRP A 31 -5.30 -1.16 5.92
CA TRP A 31 -4.07 -0.73 5.27
C TRP A 31 -4.35 -0.23 3.86
N ILE A 32 -3.74 0.90 3.51
CA ILE A 32 -3.61 1.34 2.12
C ILE A 32 -2.13 1.34 1.77
N ARG A 33 -1.75 0.56 0.75
CA ARG A 33 -0.40 0.53 0.20
C ARG A 33 -0.38 1.35 -1.09
N PHE A 34 0.20 2.55 -1.02
CA PHE A 34 0.32 3.43 -2.17
C PHE A 34 1.40 2.99 -3.15
N PHE A 35 1.27 3.45 -4.39
CA PHE A 35 2.26 3.28 -5.43
C PHE A 35 3.12 4.55 -5.52
N LEU A 36 4.40 4.44 -5.58
CA LEU A 36 5.55 5.32 -5.72
C LEU A 36 6.48 5.24 -4.51
N CYS A 37 7.79 5.32 -4.77
CA CYS A 37 8.84 5.39 -3.76
C CYS A 37 10.04 6.12 -4.34
N ASN A 38 10.76 6.86 -3.52
CA ASN A 38 12.01 7.53 -3.86
C ASN A 38 13.25 6.83 -3.30
N LEU A 39 13.10 5.75 -2.51
CA LEU A 39 14.21 5.06 -1.86
C LEU A 39 14.75 3.87 -2.67
N GLN A 40 13.85 3.09 -3.29
CA GLN A 40 14.12 1.89 -4.11
C GLN A 40 14.84 0.73 -3.42
N CYS A 41 15.60 0.94 -2.35
CA CYS A 41 16.21 -0.07 -1.46
C CYS A 41 16.88 -1.26 -2.17
N SER A 42 17.60 -1.02 -3.27
CA SER A 42 18.16 -2.08 -4.13
C SER A 42 19.27 -2.91 -3.46
N GLY A 43 19.88 -2.38 -2.39
CA GLY A 43 20.97 -3.05 -1.67
C GLY A 43 20.54 -4.15 -0.69
N PHE A 44 19.23 -4.30 -0.41
CA PHE A 44 18.75 -5.35 0.49
C PHE A 44 18.99 -6.75 -0.09
N GLY A 45 19.44 -7.68 0.76
CA GLY A 45 19.65 -9.08 0.37
C GLY A 45 20.78 -9.31 -0.63
N GLN A 46 21.54 -8.28 -1.00
CA GLN A 46 22.67 -8.40 -1.93
C GLN A 46 23.91 -8.99 -1.23
N ASP A 47 24.70 -9.73 -2.00
CA ASP A 47 25.96 -10.33 -1.49
C ASP A 47 26.98 -9.25 -1.11
N ASP A 48 27.03 -8.16 -1.88
CA ASP A 48 27.82 -6.96 -1.57
C ASP A 48 26.93 -5.71 -1.70
N PRO A 49 26.28 -5.27 -0.61
CA PRO A 49 25.40 -4.09 -0.64
C PRO A 49 26.15 -2.77 -0.84
N THR A 50 27.49 -2.77 -0.81
CA THR A 50 28.32 -1.59 -1.03
C THR A 50 28.66 -1.35 -2.49
N ASN A 51 28.45 -2.34 -3.35
CA ASN A 51 28.78 -2.30 -4.77
C ASN A 51 27.53 -2.47 -5.65
N PRO A 52 26.88 -1.36 -6.05
CA PRO A 52 25.66 -1.41 -6.87
C PRO A 52 25.80 -2.13 -8.21
N ASP A 53 27.03 -2.20 -8.77
CA ASP A 53 27.27 -2.87 -10.05
C ASP A 53 27.13 -4.41 -9.97
N THR A 54 27.09 -4.95 -8.76
CA THR A 54 26.94 -6.40 -8.50
C THR A 54 25.51 -6.79 -8.10
N TYR A 55 24.57 -5.85 -8.09
CA TYR A 55 23.21 -6.13 -7.63
C TYR A 55 22.48 -7.08 -8.56
N ASP A 56 21.83 -8.06 -7.94
CA ASP A 56 20.86 -8.94 -8.55
C ASP A 56 19.45 -8.43 -8.18
N LEU A 57 18.66 -8.07 -9.17
CA LEU A 57 17.32 -7.49 -8.99
C LEU A 57 16.28 -8.33 -9.75
N PRO A 58 15.84 -9.46 -9.17
CA PRO A 58 14.97 -10.43 -9.85
C PRO A 58 13.67 -9.84 -10.39
N PHE A 59 13.16 -8.76 -9.79
CA PHE A 59 11.94 -8.09 -10.26
C PHE A 59 12.11 -7.48 -11.66
N GLU A 60 13.33 -7.16 -12.10
CA GLU A 60 13.58 -6.55 -13.41
C GLU A 60 13.30 -7.52 -14.54
N ASP A 61 13.62 -8.79 -14.36
CA ASP A 61 13.42 -9.84 -15.36
C ASP A 61 12.05 -10.51 -15.28
N PHE A 62 11.27 -10.19 -14.24
CA PHE A 62 9.95 -10.80 -14.04
C PHE A 62 8.97 -10.39 -15.12
N ASP A 63 8.29 -11.39 -15.72
CA ASP A 63 7.21 -11.17 -16.68
C ASP A 63 5.91 -10.80 -15.99
N VAL A 64 5.58 -9.50 -15.99
CA VAL A 64 4.38 -8.95 -15.35
C VAL A 64 3.10 -9.40 -16.07
N ASP A 65 3.18 -9.82 -17.34
CA ASP A 65 2.02 -10.31 -18.08
C ASP A 65 1.60 -11.74 -17.66
N SER A 66 2.48 -12.43 -16.92
CA SER A 66 2.19 -13.75 -16.35
C SER A 66 1.21 -13.71 -15.17
N VAL A 67 0.98 -12.53 -14.57
CA VAL A 67 0.10 -12.34 -13.42
C VAL A 67 -0.98 -11.30 -13.68
N LYS A 68 -2.10 -11.41 -12.97
CA LYS A 68 -3.23 -10.48 -13.10
C LYS A 68 -3.42 -9.57 -11.89
N ARG A 69 -2.91 -9.95 -10.73
CA ARG A 69 -3.10 -9.28 -9.45
C ARG A 69 -1.78 -9.20 -8.69
N VAL A 70 -1.71 -8.22 -7.79
CA VAL A 70 -0.53 -8.01 -6.94
C VAL A 70 -0.27 -9.23 -6.05
N GLU A 71 -1.32 -9.89 -5.56
CA GLU A 71 -1.23 -11.06 -4.68
C GLU A 71 -0.60 -12.28 -5.37
N ASP A 72 -0.56 -12.29 -6.70
CA ASP A 72 0.05 -13.37 -7.48
C ASP A 72 1.56 -13.16 -7.72
N LEU A 73 2.12 -12.02 -7.27
CA LEU A 73 3.55 -11.72 -7.40
C LEU A 73 4.39 -12.56 -6.43
N PRO A 74 5.59 -13.00 -6.85
CA PRO A 74 6.51 -13.65 -5.93
C PRO A 74 7.08 -12.69 -4.89
N VAL A 75 7.56 -13.23 -3.78
CA VAL A 75 8.37 -12.48 -2.82
C VAL A 75 9.80 -12.37 -3.34
N TRP A 76 10.32 -11.15 -3.37
CA TRP A 76 11.69 -10.89 -3.81
C TRP A 76 12.67 -11.07 -2.64
N GLU A 77 13.68 -11.93 -2.81
CA GLU A 77 14.72 -12.16 -1.80
C GLU A 77 15.86 -11.14 -1.88
N LYS A 78 16.05 -10.53 -3.05
CA LYS A 78 17.10 -9.52 -3.29
C LYS A 78 16.48 -8.22 -3.80
N GLY A 79 17.03 -7.10 -3.35
CA GLY A 79 16.50 -5.78 -3.60
C GLY A 79 15.31 -5.46 -2.69
N CYS A 80 14.48 -4.52 -3.11
CA CYS A 80 13.27 -4.16 -2.38
C CYS A 80 12.22 -5.28 -2.50
N ASP A 81 11.77 -5.85 -1.39
CA ASP A 81 10.70 -6.87 -1.35
C ASP A 81 9.36 -6.34 -1.89
N SER A 82 9.17 -5.02 -1.79
CA SER A 82 7.98 -4.30 -2.26
C SER A 82 8.23 -3.53 -3.57
N SER A 83 9.15 -3.97 -4.43
CA SER A 83 9.50 -3.30 -5.69
C SER A 83 8.29 -3.06 -6.60
N TYR A 84 7.26 -3.88 -6.51
CA TYR A 84 6.00 -3.72 -7.23
C TYR A 84 5.24 -2.43 -6.86
N THR A 85 5.54 -1.82 -5.70
CA THR A 85 4.91 -0.57 -5.26
C THR A 85 5.51 0.68 -5.92
N TRP A 86 6.63 0.56 -6.66
CA TRP A 86 7.28 1.70 -7.29
C TRP A 86 7.81 1.43 -8.71
N ALA A 87 8.19 0.21 -9.04
CA ALA A 87 8.71 -0.10 -10.37
C ALA A 87 7.61 0.04 -11.42
N LYS A 88 7.86 0.87 -12.43
CA LYS A 88 6.87 1.29 -13.45
C LYS A 88 6.19 0.13 -14.17
N LYS A 89 6.91 -0.97 -14.38
CA LYS A 89 6.37 -2.16 -15.06
C LYS A 89 5.15 -2.77 -14.35
N PHE A 90 5.07 -2.63 -13.01
CA PHE A 90 3.94 -3.14 -12.22
C PHE A 90 2.74 -2.20 -12.17
N LYS A 91 2.85 -0.97 -12.71
CA LYS A 91 1.78 0.03 -12.65
C LYS A 91 0.45 -0.48 -13.21
N LYS A 92 0.47 -1.38 -14.18
CA LYS A 92 -0.75 -1.97 -14.77
C LYS A 92 -1.54 -2.86 -13.81
N LEU A 93 -0.91 -3.33 -12.72
CA LEU A 93 -1.57 -4.11 -11.66
C LEU A 93 -2.19 -3.22 -10.58
N MET A 94 -1.91 -1.91 -10.59
CA MET A 94 -2.34 -0.97 -9.56
C MET A 94 -3.80 -0.57 -9.73
N GLY A 95 -4.49 -0.35 -8.60
CA GLY A 95 -5.75 0.38 -8.58
C GLY A 95 -5.51 1.86 -8.85
N HIS A 96 -6.50 2.53 -9.46
CA HIS A 96 -6.44 3.96 -9.78
C HIS A 96 -7.79 4.59 -9.52
N GLU A 97 -7.99 5.09 -8.30
CA GLU A 97 -9.29 5.52 -7.77
C GLU A 97 -9.22 6.89 -7.11
N THR A 98 -10.39 7.50 -6.92
CA THR A 98 -10.54 8.71 -6.11
C THR A 98 -10.45 8.39 -4.62
N PRO A 99 -10.10 9.38 -3.76
CA PRO A 99 -10.14 9.21 -2.31
C PRO A 99 -11.49 8.72 -1.78
N THR A 100 -12.60 9.20 -2.34
CA THR A 100 -13.94 8.75 -1.97
C THR A 100 -14.12 7.26 -2.21
N VAL A 101 -13.76 6.76 -3.40
CA VAL A 101 -13.85 5.32 -3.72
C VAL A 101 -12.92 4.49 -2.85
N MET A 102 -11.71 5.00 -2.55
CA MET A 102 -10.77 4.32 -1.64
C MET A 102 -11.33 4.24 -0.21
N ALA A 103 -11.97 5.31 0.27
CA ALA A 103 -12.65 5.32 1.58
C ALA A 103 -13.79 4.29 1.63
N ASP A 104 -14.60 4.20 0.59
CA ASP A 104 -15.68 3.20 0.50
C ASP A 104 -15.11 1.77 0.56
N LYS A 105 -14.01 1.50 -0.14
CA LYS A 105 -13.32 0.20 -0.06
C LYS A 105 -12.79 -0.12 1.34
N ILE A 106 -12.29 0.89 2.07
CA ILE A 106 -11.86 0.71 3.46
C ILE A 106 -13.05 0.36 4.35
N VAL A 107 -14.15 1.09 4.23
CA VAL A 107 -15.38 0.76 4.97
C VAL A 107 -15.84 -0.67 4.67
N ASP A 108 -15.81 -1.07 3.40
CA ASP A 108 -16.24 -2.41 2.99
C ASP A 108 -15.38 -3.52 3.60
N ILE A 109 -14.06 -3.37 3.68
CA ILE A 109 -13.19 -4.37 4.31
C ILE A 109 -13.30 -4.43 5.83
N LEU A 110 -13.84 -3.38 6.47
CA LEU A 110 -14.13 -3.36 7.91
C LEU A 110 -15.48 -4.00 8.26
N LYS A 111 -16.34 -4.24 7.28
CA LYS A 111 -17.65 -4.87 7.52
C LYS A 111 -17.51 -6.33 7.93
N THR A 112 -18.21 -6.68 9.00
CA THR A 112 -18.37 -8.03 9.50
C THR A 112 -19.80 -8.22 9.98
N ASP A 113 -20.20 -9.44 10.34
CA ASP A 113 -21.52 -9.73 10.90
C ASP A 113 -21.80 -8.94 12.20
N THR A 114 -20.75 -8.57 12.94
CA THR A 114 -20.85 -7.79 14.17
C THR A 114 -20.48 -6.30 14.00
N ASN A 115 -20.06 -5.90 12.81
CA ASN A 115 -19.75 -4.52 12.43
C ASN A 115 -20.29 -4.22 11.02
N MET A 116 -21.59 -4.32 10.84
CA MET A 116 -22.24 -4.24 9.51
C MET A 116 -22.00 -2.92 8.77
N ASN A 117 -21.73 -1.84 9.50
CA ASN A 117 -21.48 -0.51 8.93
C ASN A 117 -19.98 -0.21 8.68
N GLY A 118 -19.08 -1.13 8.99
CA GLY A 118 -17.64 -0.92 8.80
C GLY A 118 -17.08 0.24 9.63
N LEU A 119 -17.48 0.35 10.89
CA LEU A 119 -17.03 1.41 11.79
C LEU A 119 -15.62 1.15 12.30
N PHE A 120 -14.82 2.21 12.45
CA PHE A 120 -13.49 2.13 13.07
C PHE A 120 -13.54 1.89 14.58
N LEU A 121 -14.64 2.26 15.24
CA LEU A 121 -14.92 1.85 16.61
C LEU A 121 -15.95 0.73 16.54
N HIS A 122 -15.52 -0.50 16.85
CA HIS A 122 -16.39 -1.67 16.81
C HIS A 122 -17.60 -1.50 17.73
N PRO A 123 -18.85 -1.66 17.24
CA PRO A 123 -20.04 -1.26 17.98
C PRO A 123 -20.22 -2.06 19.28
N ASN A 124 -19.86 -3.34 19.30
CA ASN A 124 -20.07 -4.22 20.45
C ASN A 124 -18.86 -4.25 21.39
N SER A 125 -17.67 -4.56 20.88
CA SER A 125 -16.45 -4.69 21.69
C SER A 125 -15.82 -3.38 22.08
N ARG A 126 -16.20 -2.27 21.43
CA ARG A 126 -15.59 -0.95 21.58
C ARG A 126 -14.10 -0.92 21.24
N GLN A 127 -13.61 -1.94 20.54
CA GLN A 127 -12.25 -1.98 20.07
C GLN A 127 -12.07 -0.99 18.92
N HIS A 128 -11.01 -0.17 19.00
CA HIS A 128 -10.58 0.68 17.91
C HIS A 128 -9.90 -0.14 16.83
N GLN A 129 -10.15 0.24 15.59
CA GLN A 129 -9.41 -0.20 14.42
C GLN A 129 -8.57 0.97 13.91
N HIS A 130 -7.37 0.71 13.45
CA HIS A 130 -6.50 1.73 12.89
C HIS A 130 -6.61 1.81 11.37
N LEU A 131 -6.24 2.95 10.84
CA LEU A 131 -5.96 3.14 9.42
C LEU A 131 -4.47 3.41 9.25
N CYS A 132 -3.80 2.59 8.44
CA CYS A 132 -2.38 2.73 8.19
C CYS A 132 -2.13 3.00 6.69
N PHE A 133 -1.33 4.01 6.44
CA PHE A 133 -0.82 4.34 5.11
C PHE A 133 0.60 3.78 4.98
N THR A 134 0.80 2.94 3.98
CA THR A 134 2.07 2.29 3.68
C THR A 134 2.30 2.29 2.17
N GLY A 135 3.26 1.56 1.69
CA GLY A 135 3.47 1.42 0.27
C GLY A 135 4.92 1.32 -0.08
N GLY A 136 5.30 2.02 -1.14
CA GLY A 136 6.59 2.60 -1.36
C GLY A 136 6.90 3.63 -0.25
N GLU A 137 6.79 4.93 -0.55
CA GLU A 137 6.96 5.99 0.46
C GLU A 137 5.70 6.87 0.53
N PRO A 138 4.81 6.64 1.52
CA PRO A 138 3.54 7.37 1.61
C PRO A 138 3.71 8.86 1.95
N LEU A 139 4.84 9.25 2.55
CA LEU A 139 5.16 10.64 2.93
C LEU A 139 5.82 11.45 1.83
N MET A 140 6.12 10.85 0.69
CA MET A 140 6.73 11.58 -0.43
C MET A 140 5.86 12.77 -0.85
N ILE A 141 6.47 13.98 -0.99
CA ILE A 141 5.74 15.25 -1.28
C ILE A 141 4.87 15.12 -2.53
N THR A 142 5.35 14.43 -3.54
CA THR A 142 4.61 14.11 -4.76
C THR A 142 3.84 12.80 -4.64
N GLY A 143 3.92 12.16 -3.50
CA GLY A 143 3.27 10.88 -3.22
C GLY A 143 1.76 11.00 -3.11
N GLN A 144 1.11 9.86 -3.20
CA GLN A 144 -0.33 9.76 -3.24
C GLN A 144 -0.96 10.30 -1.95
N ALA A 145 -0.50 9.84 -0.79
CA ALA A 145 -1.04 10.23 0.51
C ALA A 145 -0.84 11.73 0.80
N ALA A 146 0.35 12.28 0.50
CA ALA A 146 0.65 13.70 0.67
C ALA A 146 -0.27 14.57 -0.22
N SER A 147 -0.48 14.16 -1.47
CA SER A 147 -1.36 14.86 -2.40
C SER A 147 -2.84 14.83 -1.99
N MET A 148 -3.26 13.83 -1.25
CA MET A 148 -4.62 13.73 -0.69
C MET A 148 -4.85 14.67 0.49
N GLY A 149 -3.82 15.35 0.97
CA GLY A 149 -3.93 16.29 2.10
C GLY A 149 -4.07 15.63 3.47
N ILE A 150 -3.78 14.34 3.58
CA ILE A 150 -3.92 13.55 4.81
C ILE A 150 -3.06 14.11 5.97
N TYR A 151 -1.98 14.81 5.63
CA TYR A 151 -1.06 15.42 6.60
C TYR A 151 -1.27 16.94 6.79
N LYS A 152 -2.39 17.49 6.35
CA LYS A 152 -2.71 18.93 6.50
C LYS A 152 -3.54 19.24 7.74
N SER A 153 -3.50 18.39 8.72
CA SER A 153 -4.13 18.66 10.02
C SER A 153 -3.17 19.33 10.98
#